data_12f9fa2e28c5c233df28768450aec143
#
_entry.id   12f9fa2e28c5c233df28768450aec143
#
_cell.length_a   1.000
_cell.length_b   1.000
_cell.length_c   1.000
_cell.angle_alpha   90.00
_cell.angle_beta   90.00
_cell.angle_gamma   90.00
#
_symmetry.space_group_name_H-M   'P 1'
#
loop_
_entity.id
_entity.type
_entity.pdbx_description
1 polymer ?
#
loop_
_entity_poly.entity_id
_entity_poly.type
_entity_poly.pdbx_seq_one_letter_code
_entity_poly.pdbx_strand_id
1 'polypeptide(L)'
;MRLKSIAIVTSCMVLLCACTKSNIIRPNETMAPDFNIYMDIEIDEEQLHDNVDDIYLDPDDYPMASAIDFSLHLDEEYINIDVVVKDGTSPEDTSWYVDQAIKGINDQVAVQDFSYGESDEDTFGGLYQDNEIFLKVYDETSYKNGTPIFETNIPKDEYMTFDIGS
;
A
#
# COMPACT_ATOMS: atom_id res chain seq x y z
N MET A 1 -5.41 -53.96 57.20
CA MET A 1 -5.41 -52.74 58.04
C MET A 1 -5.32 -51.48 57.15
N ARG A 2 -6.38 -50.64 57.18
CA ARG A 2 -6.54 -49.21 56.83
C ARG A 2 -6.57 -48.85 55.39
N LEU A 3 -7.79 -48.83 54.90
CA LEU A 3 -8.54 -47.73 54.31
C LEU A 3 -8.01 -46.33 54.67
N LYS A 4 -7.55 -45.59 53.72
CA LYS A 4 -7.56 -44.10 53.67
C LYS A 4 -6.87 -43.68 52.38
N SER A 5 -7.60 -43.51 51.31
CA SER A 5 -7.25 -42.63 50.13
C SER A 5 -8.27 -42.80 49.03
N ILE A 6 -9.54 -42.66 49.30
CA ILE A 6 -10.61 -42.52 48.32
C ILE A 6 -11.45 -41.33 48.76
N ALA A 7 -11.01 -40.11 48.47
CA ALA A 7 -11.83 -38.92 48.70
C ALA A 7 -11.28 -37.63 48.07
N ILE A 8 -10.50 -37.66 46.98
CA ILE A 8 -10.02 -36.43 46.30
C ILE A 8 -10.10 -36.52 44.78
N VAL A 9 -11.04 -37.22 44.19
CA VAL A 9 -11.21 -37.25 42.73
C VAL A 9 -12.61 -36.82 42.27
N THR A 10 -13.44 -36.30 43.15
CA THR A 10 -14.84 -35.98 42.75
C THR A 10 -15.17 -34.48 42.80
N SER A 11 -14.19 -33.58 42.66
CA SER A 11 -14.47 -32.13 42.72
C SER A 11 -13.91 -31.28 41.56
N CYS A 12 -13.58 -31.89 40.44
CA CYS A 12 -13.07 -31.13 39.28
C CYS A 12 -13.90 -31.28 37.99
N MET A 13 -15.17 -31.63 38.07
CA MET A 13 -15.99 -31.93 36.91
C MET A 13 -17.26 -31.06 36.77
N VAL A 14 -17.29 -29.83 37.29
CA VAL A 14 -18.47 -28.95 37.21
C VAL A 14 -18.16 -27.53 36.73
N LEU A 15 -17.07 -27.27 36.02
CA LEU A 15 -16.77 -25.91 35.54
C LEU A 15 -16.50 -25.81 34.02
N LEU A 16 -17.17 -26.59 33.19
CA LEU A 16 -17.10 -26.47 31.72
C LEU A 16 -18.48 -26.39 31.07
N CYS A 17 -19.41 -25.67 31.67
CA CYS A 17 -20.68 -25.31 31.03
C CYS A 17 -20.93 -23.81 31.17
N ALA A 18 -20.12 -22.98 30.57
CA ALA A 18 -20.47 -21.58 30.40
C ALA A 18 -19.94 -21.05 29.09
N CYS A 19 -20.90 -20.61 28.29
CA CYS A 19 -20.75 -19.69 27.14
C CYS A 19 -20.27 -20.27 25.80
N THR A 20 -21.07 -21.12 25.21
CA THR A 20 -21.26 -21.02 23.76
C THR A 20 -22.57 -20.28 23.52
N LYS A 21 -22.53 -18.96 23.43
CA LYS A 21 -23.53 -18.25 22.65
C LYS A 21 -23.19 -18.55 21.20
N SER A 22 -23.75 -19.64 20.68
CA SER A 22 -23.78 -19.87 19.25
C SER A 22 -24.67 -18.79 18.64
N ASN A 23 -24.12 -17.88 17.86
CA ASN A 23 -24.86 -17.06 16.94
C ASN A 23 -25.43 -18.00 15.85
N ILE A 24 -26.53 -18.69 16.18
CA ILE A 24 -27.32 -19.39 15.18
C ILE A 24 -28.11 -18.30 14.47
N ILE A 25 -27.64 -17.85 13.33
CA ILE A 25 -28.41 -17.04 12.38
C ILE A 25 -29.58 -17.89 11.94
N ARG A 26 -30.80 -17.50 12.33
CA ARG A 26 -32.02 -18.20 11.92
C ARG A 26 -32.25 -17.97 10.42
N PRO A 27 -32.60 -19.03 9.64
CA PRO A 27 -32.68 -18.93 8.17
C PRO A 27 -33.78 -18.02 7.61
N ASN A 28 -34.52 -17.28 8.44
CA ASN A 28 -35.65 -16.45 8.03
C ASN A 28 -35.48 -14.94 8.32
N GLU A 29 -34.30 -14.50 8.76
CA GLU A 29 -33.97 -13.09 8.76
C GLU A 29 -33.11 -12.83 7.54
N THR A 30 -33.73 -12.60 6.39
CA THR A 30 -33.11 -11.99 5.22
C THR A 30 -32.83 -10.52 5.52
N MET A 31 -31.95 -10.24 6.48
CA MET A 31 -31.13 -9.05 6.41
C MET A 31 -29.94 -9.47 5.53
N ALA A 32 -30.07 -9.22 4.24
CA ALA A 32 -28.89 -9.05 3.44
C ALA A 32 -28.00 -8.04 4.20
N PRO A 33 -26.75 -8.37 4.51
CA PRO A 33 -25.87 -7.36 5.09
C PRO A 33 -25.90 -6.20 4.12
N ASP A 34 -26.26 -5.03 4.64
CA ASP A 34 -26.16 -3.79 3.87
C ASP A 34 -24.66 -3.51 3.72
N PHE A 35 -24.07 -4.03 2.65
CA PHE A 35 -22.66 -3.81 2.29
C PHE A 35 -22.42 -2.39 1.75
N ASN A 36 -23.39 -1.51 1.85
CA ASN A 36 -23.26 -0.09 1.57
C ASN A 36 -22.74 0.71 2.77
N ILE A 37 -21.93 0.11 3.63
CA ILE A 37 -21.06 0.89 4.48
C ILE A 37 -19.86 1.29 3.59
N TYR A 38 -20.04 2.32 2.78
CA TYR A 38 -18.93 3.13 2.32
C TYR A 38 -18.36 3.79 3.59
N MET A 39 -17.42 3.11 4.24
CA MET A 39 -16.54 3.80 5.16
C MET A 39 -15.66 4.65 4.25
N ASP A 40 -15.72 5.96 4.39
CA ASP A 40 -14.66 6.83 3.88
C ASP A 40 -13.39 6.37 4.62
N ILE A 41 -12.59 5.54 3.97
CA ILE A 41 -11.32 5.08 4.50
C ILE A 41 -10.36 6.24 4.28
N GLU A 42 -9.93 6.85 5.36
CA GLU A 42 -8.88 7.87 5.33
C GLU A 42 -7.54 7.17 5.15
N ILE A 43 -6.78 7.56 4.12
CA ILE A 43 -5.44 7.04 3.89
C ILE A 43 -4.51 7.58 4.97
N ASP A 44 -3.83 6.71 5.69
CA ASP A 44 -2.77 7.07 6.62
C ASP A 44 -1.48 7.36 5.83
N GLU A 45 -1.26 8.64 5.54
CA GLU A 45 -0.13 9.09 4.71
C GLU A 45 1.21 8.82 5.40
N GLU A 46 1.31 8.90 6.74
CA GLU A 46 2.55 8.61 7.47
C GLU A 46 2.91 7.12 7.29
N GLN A 47 1.95 6.22 7.48
CA GLN A 47 2.16 4.80 7.26
C GLN A 47 2.45 4.49 5.78
N LEU A 48 1.80 5.21 4.86
CA LEU A 48 2.01 5.04 3.43
C LEU A 48 3.46 5.37 3.03
N HIS A 49 3.98 6.51 3.51
CA HIS A 49 5.39 6.91 3.29
C HIS A 49 6.35 5.87 3.85
N ASP A 50 6.15 5.45 5.11
CA ASP A 50 7.00 4.45 5.75
C ASP A 50 7.02 3.12 4.96
N ASN A 51 5.87 2.65 4.49
CA ASN A 51 5.78 1.42 3.71
C ASN A 51 6.44 1.52 2.33
N VAL A 52 6.26 2.67 1.65
CA VAL A 52 6.90 2.91 0.35
C VAL A 52 8.42 2.97 0.51
N ASP A 53 8.93 3.66 1.52
CA ASP A 53 10.35 3.75 1.80
C ASP A 53 10.95 2.39 2.15
N ASP A 54 10.30 1.63 3.05
CA ASP A 54 10.77 0.30 3.47
C ASP A 54 10.89 -0.69 2.31
N ILE A 55 10.01 -0.59 1.31
CA ILE A 55 9.99 -1.52 0.18
C ILE A 55 10.85 -1.01 -0.98
N TYR A 56 10.64 0.24 -1.41
CA TYR A 56 11.21 0.75 -2.66
C TYR A 56 12.57 1.46 -2.50
N LEU A 57 13.02 1.69 -1.26
CA LEU A 57 14.38 2.15 -0.97
C LEU A 57 15.28 1.01 -0.44
N ASP A 58 14.82 -0.25 -0.42
CA ASP A 58 15.64 -1.39 -0.04
C ASP A 58 16.80 -1.56 -1.05
N PRO A 59 18.06 -1.43 -0.63
CA PRO A 59 19.20 -1.47 -1.54
C PRO A 59 19.49 -2.87 -2.13
N ASP A 60 18.90 -3.93 -1.56
CA ASP A 60 19.04 -5.28 -2.08
C ASP A 60 18.12 -5.49 -3.30
N ASP A 61 16.93 -4.89 -3.31
CA ASP A 61 15.96 -4.98 -4.40
C ASP A 61 16.07 -3.81 -5.37
N TYR A 62 16.34 -2.60 -4.85
CA TYR A 62 16.44 -1.35 -5.63
C TYR A 62 17.78 -0.65 -5.42
N PRO A 63 18.89 -1.22 -5.91
CA PRO A 63 20.24 -0.68 -5.69
C PRO A 63 20.46 0.73 -6.24
N MET A 64 19.65 1.18 -7.22
CA MET A 64 19.66 2.51 -7.81
C MET A 64 18.87 3.54 -7.00
N ALA A 65 18.01 3.14 -6.09
CA ALA A 65 17.15 4.03 -5.33
C ALA A 65 17.95 4.95 -4.40
N SER A 66 17.54 6.21 -4.29
CA SER A 66 18.09 7.18 -3.33
C SER A 66 17.00 7.81 -2.47
N ALA A 67 15.88 8.24 -3.06
CA ALA A 67 14.72 8.74 -2.34
C ALA A 67 13.46 8.66 -3.21
N ILE A 68 12.31 8.59 -2.57
CA ILE A 68 11.00 8.85 -3.15
C ILE A 68 10.30 9.85 -2.24
N ASP A 69 9.78 10.93 -2.81
CA ASP A 69 8.93 11.89 -2.11
C ASP A 69 7.62 12.04 -2.89
N PHE A 70 6.49 12.03 -2.20
CA PHE A 70 5.20 12.17 -2.87
C PHE A 70 4.19 12.85 -1.95
N SER A 71 3.14 13.43 -2.53
CA SER A 71 2.03 14.03 -1.79
C SER A 71 0.71 13.77 -2.52
N LEU A 72 -0.27 13.30 -1.76
CA LEU A 72 -1.62 13.02 -2.25
C LEU A 72 -2.48 14.28 -2.11
N HIS A 73 -3.04 14.76 -3.21
CA HIS A 73 -3.99 15.87 -3.25
C HIS A 73 -5.32 15.38 -3.83
N LEU A 74 -5.93 14.39 -3.15
CA LEU A 74 -7.09 13.65 -3.66
C LEU A 74 -8.32 14.54 -3.89
N ASP A 75 -8.52 15.58 -3.06
CA ASP A 75 -9.59 16.56 -3.24
C ASP A 75 -9.39 17.45 -4.49
N GLU A 76 -8.13 17.58 -4.93
CA GLU A 76 -7.73 18.38 -6.10
C GLU A 76 -7.42 17.50 -7.31
N GLU A 77 -7.54 16.17 -7.13
CA GLU A 77 -7.40 15.14 -8.16
C GLU A 77 -6.01 15.07 -8.82
N TYR A 78 -4.95 15.28 -8.03
CA TYR A 78 -3.57 15.09 -8.47
C TYR A 78 -2.64 14.55 -7.39
N ILE A 79 -1.50 14.03 -7.83
CA ILE A 79 -0.45 13.50 -6.98
C ILE A 79 0.89 14.02 -7.50
N ASN A 80 1.70 14.60 -6.60
CA ASN A 80 3.09 14.90 -6.92
C ASN A 80 3.98 13.73 -6.55
N ILE A 81 4.93 13.39 -7.43
CA ILE A 81 5.90 12.33 -7.19
C ILE A 81 7.28 12.82 -7.63
N ASP A 82 8.22 12.85 -6.70
CA ASP A 82 9.63 13.12 -6.94
C ASP A 82 10.43 11.83 -6.70
N VAL A 83 11.04 11.28 -7.73
CA VAL A 83 11.90 10.08 -7.65
C VAL A 83 13.35 10.49 -7.79
N VAL A 84 14.18 10.06 -6.85
CA VAL A 84 15.62 10.33 -6.86
C VAL A 84 16.40 9.04 -7.01
N VAL A 85 17.24 8.94 -8.03
CA VAL A 85 18.15 7.82 -8.22
C VAL A 85 19.59 8.22 -7.89
N LYS A 86 20.44 7.24 -7.60
CA LYS A 86 21.85 7.47 -7.36
C LYS A 86 22.55 8.03 -8.60
N ASP A 87 23.55 8.88 -8.40
CA ASP A 87 24.38 9.40 -9.47
C ASP A 87 25.00 8.25 -10.31
N GLY A 88 24.86 8.33 -11.63
CA GLY A 88 25.39 7.33 -12.54
C GLY A 88 24.52 6.11 -12.79
N THR A 89 23.28 6.10 -12.29
CA THR A 89 22.28 5.10 -12.67
C THR A 89 22.03 5.14 -14.18
N SER A 90 21.90 3.98 -14.82
CA SER A 90 21.64 3.93 -16.25
C SER A 90 20.24 4.47 -16.60
N PRO A 91 20.03 5.02 -17.82
CA PRO A 91 18.69 5.42 -18.27
C PRO A 91 17.65 4.31 -18.20
N GLU A 92 18.03 3.07 -18.52
CA GLU A 92 17.16 1.90 -18.48
C GLU A 92 16.74 1.57 -17.04
N ASP A 93 17.71 1.52 -16.10
CA ASP A 93 17.42 1.27 -14.69
C ASP A 93 16.60 2.40 -14.06
N THR A 94 16.86 3.66 -14.46
CA THR A 94 16.08 4.82 -14.00
C THR A 94 14.63 4.71 -14.46
N SER A 95 14.41 4.43 -15.75
CA SER A 95 13.07 4.30 -16.33
C SER A 95 12.29 3.16 -15.70
N TRP A 96 12.94 2.01 -15.48
CA TRP A 96 12.34 0.86 -14.80
C TRP A 96 11.98 1.20 -13.34
N TYR A 97 12.90 1.81 -12.60
CA TYR A 97 12.65 2.16 -11.20
C TYR A 97 11.52 3.18 -11.02
N VAL A 98 11.41 4.17 -11.92
CA VAL A 98 10.31 5.14 -11.90
C VAL A 98 8.96 4.46 -12.07
N ASP A 99 8.84 3.50 -13.00
CA ASP A 99 7.63 2.70 -13.17
C ASP A 99 7.28 1.94 -11.87
N GLN A 100 8.29 1.28 -11.26
CA GLN A 100 8.08 0.55 -10.01
C GLN A 100 7.67 1.46 -8.84
N ALA A 101 8.27 2.64 -8.72
CA ALA A 101 7.93 3.59 -7.66
C ALA A 101 6.48 4.11 -7.78
N ILE A 102 6.04 4.46 -8.99
CA ILE A 102 4.66 4.91 -9.22
C ILE A 102 3.66 3.80 -8.90
N LYS A 103 3.89 2.59 -9.41
CA LYS A 103 3.06 1.42 -9.14
C LYS A 103 3.03 1.09 -7.65
N GLY A 104 4.19 1.19 -7.00
CA GLY A 104 4.34 0.92 -5.58
C GLY A 104 3.52 1.84 -4.68
N ILE A 105 3.48 3.12 -4.98
CA ILE A 105 2.64 4.07 -4.24
C ILE A 105 1.16 3.65 -4.34
N ASN A 106 0.67 3.35 -5.56
CA ASN A 106 -0.70 2.85 -5.74
C ASN A 106 -0.98 1.58 -4.94
N ASP A 107 -0.07 0.61 -5.02
CA ASP A 107 -0.30 -0.70 -4.41
C ASP A 107 -0.29 -0.61 -2.87
N GLN A 108 0.49 0.31 -2.29
CA GLN A 108 0.43 0.59 -0.86
C GLN A 108 -0.85 1.35 -0.46
N VAL A 109 -1.39 2.22 -1.31
CA VAL A 109 -2.73 2.81 -1.11
C VAL A 109 -3.80 1.73 -1.19
N ALA A 110 -3.74 0.82 -2.17
CA ALA A 110 -4.69 -0.28 -2.31
C ALA A 110 -4.67 -1.26 -1.12
N VAL A 111 -3.55 -1.37 -0.39
CA VAL A 111 -3.49 -2.13 0.87
C VAL A 111 -4.32 -1.46 1.98
N GLN A 112 -4.36 -0.13 2.03
CA GLN A 112 -5.14 0.61 3.02
C GLN A 112 -6.62 0.72 2.62
N ASP A 113 -6.89 0.95 1.34
CA ASP A 113 -8.25 1.04 0.79
C ASP A 113 -8.39 0.16 -0.46
N PHE A 114 -9.03 -0.99 -0.30
CA PHE A 114 -9.29 -1.97 -1.37
C PHE A 114 -10.24 -1.48 -2.47
N SER A 115 -10.78 -0.27 -2.39
CA SER A 115 -11.53 0.33 -3.48
C SER A 115 -10.62 0.75 -4.63
N TYR A 116 -9.33 1.00 -4.35
CA TYR A 116 -8.31 1.20 -5.36
C TYR A 116 -7.84 -0.16 -5.91
N GLY A 117 -7.78 -0.30 -7.22
CA GLY A 117 -7.23 -1.49 -7.87
C GLY A 117 -5.70 -1.50 -7.78
N GLU A 118 -5.12 -2.70 -7.67
CA GLU A 118 -3.66 -2.87 -7.77
C GLU A 118 -3.16 -2.49 -9.18
N SER A 119 -1.88 -2.17 -9.29
CA SER A 119 -1.19 -1.95 -10.57
C SER A 119 -0.98 -3.26 -11.34
N ASP A 120 -0.76 -3.17 -12.65
CA ASP A 120 -0.38 -4.31 -13.48
C ASP A 120 0.58 -3.90 -14.63
N GLU A 121 0.72 -4.74 -15.66
CA GLU A 121 1.62 -4.46 -16.78
C GLU A 121 1.21 -3.25 -17.60
N ASP A 122 -0.09 -2.94 -17.67
CA ASP A 122 -0.70 -1.94 -18.54
C ASP A 122 -1.32 -0.75 -17.78
N THR A 123 -1.25 -0.73 -16.43
CA THR A 123 -1.79 0.35 -15.60
C THR A 123 -0.93 0.65 -14.37
N PHE A 124 -0.90 1.90 -13.98
CA PHE A 124 -0.33 2.32 -12.69
C PHE A 124 -1.23 2.01 -11.49
N GLY A 125 -2.49 1.61 -11.72
CA GLY A 125 -3.46 1.21 -10.71
C GLY A 125 -4.57 2.21 -10.44
N GLY A 126 -5.49 1.83 -9.53
CA GLY A 126 -6.75 2.53 -9.32
C GLY A 126 -6.62 3.95 -8.77
N LEU A 127 -5.59 4.24 -8.00
CA LEU A 127 -5.32 5.59 -7.48
C LEU A 127 -5.21 6.63 -8.60
N TYR A 128 -4.61 6.26 -9.73
CA TYR A 128 -4.36 7.15 -10.86
C TYR A 128 -5.49 7.18 -11.90
N GLN A 129 -6.55 6.42 -11.71
CA GLN A 129 -7.75 6.55 -12.55
C GLN A 129 -8.44 7.89 -12.35
N ASP A 130 -8.42 8.40 -11.12
CA ASP A 130 -9.06 9.66 -10.73
C ASP A 130 -8.07 10.80 -10.46
N ASN A 131 -6.77 10.54 -10.47
CA ASN A 131 -5.73 11.52 -10.14
C ASN A 131 -4.66 11.63 -11.22
N GLU A 132 -4.30 12.87 -11.61
CA GLU A 132 -3.15 13.15 -12.47
C GLU A 132 -1.85 12.97 -11.69
N ILE A 133 -0.76 12.58 -12.37
CA ILE A 133 0.57 12.49 -11.77
C ILE A 133 1.44 13.65 -12.27
N PHE A 134 1.97 14.46 -11.35
CA PHE A 134 3.06 15.39 -11.62
C PHE A 134 4.37 14.74 -11.20
N LEU A 135 5.06 14.16 -12.18
CA LEU A 135 6.29 13.40 -11.96
C LEU A 135 7.52 14.23 -12.21
N LYS A 136 8.47 14.19 -11.28
CA LYS A 136 9.84 14.66 -11.48
C LYS A 136 10.82 13.57 -11.12
N VAL A 137 11.84 13.41 -11.93
CA VAL A 137 12.92 12.45 -11.72
C VAL A 137 14.24 13.19 -11.60
N TYR A 138 15.04 12.79 -10.66
CA TYR A 138 16.34 13.39 -10.35
C TYR A 138 17.41 12.29 -10.22
N ASP A 139 18.65 12.63 -10.48
CA ASP A 139 19.79 12.02 -9.82
C ASP A 139 20.16 12.81 -8.55
N GLU A 140 21.03 12.29 -7.68
CA GLU A 140 21.38 12.94 -6.41
C GLU A 140 21.99 14.34 -6.61
N THR A 141 22.72 14.55 -7.68
CA THR A 141 23.35 15.85 -8.02
C THR A 141 22.28 16.84 -8.50
N SER A 142 21.40 16.45 -9.38
CA SER A 142 20.34 17.29 -9.92
C SER A 142 19.29 17.64 -8.86
N TYR A 143 19.02 16.73 -7.93
CA TYR A 143 18.11 16.96 -6.80
C TYR A 143 18.61 18.10 -5.90
N LYS A 144 19.91 18.08 -5.55
CA LYS A 144 20.54 19.16 -4.75
C LYS A 144 20.47 20.52 -5.44
N ASN A 145 20.42 20.52 -6.77
CA ASN A 145 20.32 21.74 -7.58
C ASN A 145 18.88 22.16 -7.88
N GLY A 146 17.89 21.33 -7.52
CA GLY A 146 16.46 21.56 -7.77
C GLY A 146 16.09 21.55 -9.28
N THR A 147 16.85 20.82 -10.10
CA THR A 147 16.61 20.74 -11.55
C THR A 147 16.42 19.28 -11.94
N PRO A 148 15.19 18.81 -12.24
CA PRO A 148 14.94 17.44 -12.60
C PRO A 148 15.66 17.05 -13.91
N ILE A 149 16.09 15.79 -14.01
CA ILE A 149 16.60 15.21 -15.26
C ILE A 149 15.47 14.82 -16.19
N PHE A 150 14.27 14.60 -15.64
CA PHE A 150 13.05 14.35 -16.39
C PHE A 150 11.84 14.89 -15.62
N GLU A 151 10.88 15.47 -16.33
CA GLU A 151 9.62 15.98 -15.78
C GLU A 151 8.49 15.74 -16.75
N THR A 152 7.36 15.24 -16.26
CA THR A 152 6.16 15.05 -17.08
C THR A 152 4.90 15.12 -16.22
N ASN A 153 3.77 15.37 -16.91
CA ASN A 153 2.43 15.21 -16.35
C ASN A 153 1.77 14.02 -17.03
N ILE A 154 1.28 13.06 -16.25
CA ILE A 154 0.57 11.89 -16.73
C ILE A 154 -0.91 12.10 -16.41
N PRO A 155 -1.77 12.21 -17.45
CA PRO A 155 -3.20 12.38 -17.26
C PRO A 155 -3.83 11.18 -16.52
N LYS A 156 -5.01 11.42 -15.96
CA LYS A 156 -5.82 10.38 -15.33
C LYS A 156 -6.07 9.22 -16.27
N ASP A 157 -6.06 8.01 -15.70
CA ASP A 157 -6.33 6.74 -16.41
C ASP A 157 -5.41 6.49 -17.61
N GLU A 158 -4.22 7.10 -17.62
CA GLU A 158 -3.21 6.88 -18.66
C GLU A 158 -2.00 6.13 -18.09
N TYR A 159 -1.51 5.15 -18.86
CA TYR A 159 -0.25 4.45 -18.61
C TYR A 159 0.77 4.85 -19.66
N MET A 160 2.00 5.05 -19.26
CA MET A 160 3.11 5.34 -20.17
C MET A 160 4.37 4.59 -19.76
N THR A 161 5.19 4.26 -20.71
CA THR A 161 6.57 3.80 -20.47
C THR A 161 7.51 5.00 -20.49
N PHE A 162 8.54 4.94 -19.66
CA PHE A 162 9.52 6.01 -19.52
C PHE A 162 10.72 5.78 -20.43
N ASP A 163 11.26 6.85 -21.01
CA ASP A 163 12.51 6.89 -21.77
C ASP A 163 13.34 8.08 -21.23
N ILE A 164 13.98 7.86 -20.08
CA ILE A 164 14.66 8.90 -19.31
C ILE A 164 16.15 8.92 -19.69
N GLY A 165 16.58 10.01 -20.33
CA GLY A 165 18.00 10.24 -20.63
C GLY A 165 18.52 9.61 -21.91
N SER A 166 17.64 9.27 -22.89
CA SER A 166 18.02 8.86 -24.25
C SER A 166 18.29 10.05 -25.17
#